data_e90cfcb5e14ae8a66b078e85ff47d98a
#
_entry.id   e90cfcb5e14ae8a66b078e85ff47d98a
#
_cell.length_a   1.000
_cell.length_b   1.000
_cell.length_c   1.000
_cell.angle_alpha   90.00
_cell.angle_beta   90.00
_cell.angle_gamma   90.00
#
_symmetry.space_group_name_H-M   'P 1'
#
loop_
_entity.id
_entity.type
_entity.pdbx_description
1 polymer ?
#
loop_
_entity_poly.entity_id
_entity_poly.type
_entity_poly.pdbx_seq_one_letter_code
_entity_poly.pdbx_strand_id
1 'polypeptide(L)'
;MINRRQFIGGVAAVVALSGCARTQPSGTYEIASGERDGFQSEFAELLADVPPPSGGDLRLTVRYTTGSLENLSLLASGEVLIGLTLADSAVESATPIVAIGRVYENYLQCAVPARSPFRTMKDLRGQTISLGAPGSGTAQTGRRVLEASGLTLDDVTVRPVSLTTVLDSLRDGTVAAALWAGGVPTPAAMPRPGHGPDGGIRLLDLSAEYVEMRRIYGPMYEPVSVPARTYGDTAETATVGVPSLLVASPQLPDAVAGALVDLLIDRAQDLIPPDTVGAQFLDARSLIQTAGVPRHPGAVEAYRRHHG
;
A
#
# COMPACT_ATOMS: atom_id res chain seq x y z
N MET A 1 -36.90 -40.21 69.70
CA MET A 1 -35.51 -39.71 69.69
C MET A 1 -35.03 -39.83 68.29
N ILE A 2 -35.12 -38.71 67.49
CA ILE A 2 -34.73 -38.69 66.09
C ILE A 2 -33.45 -37.90 66.02
N ASN A 3 -32.41 -38.54 65.46
CA ASN A 3 -31.02 -38.09 65.38
C ASN A 3 -30.89 -36.91 64.36
N ARG A 4 -30.44 -35.78 64.87
CA ARG A 4 -29.97 -34.62 64.10
C ARG A 4 -28.53 -34.86 63.61
N ARG A 5 -28.35 -35.44 62.47
CA ARG A 5 -27.05 -35.40 61.74
C ARG A 5 -27.31 -35.96 60.34
N GLN A 6 -27.29 -35.13 59.39
CA GLN A 6 -26.90 -35.35 58.00
C GLN A 6 -27.74 -34.44 57.07
N PHE A 7 -27.38 -33.18 57.08
CA PHE A 7 -27.72 -32.27 55.95
C PHE A 7 -26.45 -31.44 55.68
N ILE A 8 -25.45 -32.07 55.05
CA ILE A 8 -24.40 -31.34 54.34
C ILE A 8 -24.70 -31.52 52.86
N GLY A 9 -25.58 -30.69 52.35
CA GLY A 9 -25.83 -30.56 50.94
C GLY A 9 -24.64 -29.87 50.29
N GLY A 10 -23.94 -30.60 49.45
CA GLY A 10 -22.86 -30.06 48.63
C GLY A 10 -23.37 -28.98 47.68
N VAL A 11 -22.98 -27.74 47.90
CA VAL A 11 -23.05 -26.70 46.91
C VAL A 11 -21.94 -26.97 45.91
N ALA A 12 -22.28 -27.64 44.82
CA ALA A 12 -21.42 -27.72 43.65
C ALA A 12 -21.33 -26.32 43.05
N ALA A 13 -20.23 -25.61 43.31
CA ALA A 13 -19.88 -24.39 42.62
C ALA A 13 -19.60 -24.75 41.16
N VAL A 14 -20.57 -24.52 40.30
CA VAL A 14 -20.37 -24.47 38.84
C VAL A 14 -19.56 -23.20 38.57
N VAL A 15 -18.24 -23.35 38.55
CA VAL A 15 -17.35 -22.35 37.98
C VAL A 15 -17.64 -22.35 36.47
N ALA A 16 -18.50 -21.45 36.05
CA ALA A 16 -18.64 -21.14 34.64
C ALA A 16 -17.30 -20.59 34.15
N LEU A 17 -16.52 -21.46 33.53
CA LEU A 17 -15.40 -21.10 32.69
C LEU A 17 -16.00 -20.31 31.52
N SER A 18 -16.20 -19.00 31.73
CA SER A 18 -16.40 -18.04 30.64
C SER A 18 -15.07 -17.97 29.90
N GLY A 19 -14.72 -19.04 29.20
CA GLY A 19 -13.72 -18.95 28.15
C GLY A 19 -14.21 -17.87 27.21
N CYS A 20 -13.47 -16.79 27.04
CA CYS A 20 -13.69 -15.82 25.99
C CYS A 20 -13.71 -16.59 24.66
N ALA A 21 -14.91 -17.00 24.23
CA ALA A 21 -15.07 -17.57 22.90
C ALA A 21 -14.68 -16.46 21.94
N ARG A 22 -13.50 -16.61 21.32
CA ARG A 22 -13.09 -15.69 20.28
C ARG A 22 -14.15 -15.72 19.19
N THR A 23 -14.72 -14.58 18.89
CA THR A 23 -15.61 -14.44 17.73
C THR A 23 -14.78 -14.82 16.50
N GLN A 24 -15.19 -15.86 15.80
CA GLN A 24 -14.54 -16.27 14.56
C GLN A 24 -14.75 -15.17 13.50
N PRO A 25 -13.70 -14.81 12.72
CA PRO A 25 -13.85 -13.86 11.65
C PRO A 25 -14.78 -14.44 10.59
N SER A 26 -15.79 -13.66 10.16
CA SER A 26 -16.77 -14.10 9.19
C SER A 26 -17.29 -12.94 8.37
N GLY A 27 -17.85 -13.25 7.20
CA GLY A 27 -18.41 -12.26 6.28
C GLY A 27 -17.55 -12.05 5.04
N THR A 28 -18.10 -11.33 4.08
CA THR A 28 -17.39 -10.95 2.84
C THR A 28 -17.08 -9.46 2.90
N TYR A 29 -15.82 -9.12 2.65
CA TYR A 29 -15.34 -7.74 2.69
C TYR A 29 -14.59 -7.43 1.39
N GLU A 30 -14.91 -6.27 0.80
CA GLU A 30 -14.15 -5.73 -0.33
C GLU A 30 -12.93 -4.97 0.18
N ILE A 31 -11.79 -5.17 -0.50
CA ILE A 31 -10.56 -4.39 -0.32
C ILE A 31 -10.48 -3.39 -1.47
N ALA A 32 -10.62 -2.10 -1.18
CA ALA A 32 -10.31 -1.06 -2.16
C ALA A 32 -8.81 -1.04 -2.42
N SER A 33 -8.39 -1.23 -3.67
CA SER A 33 -7.00 -1.53 -4.04
C SER A 33 -6.35 -0.44 -4.88
N GLY A 34 -6.23 -0.62 -6.17
CA GLY A 34 -5.61 0.30 -7.11
C GLY A 34 -5.99 -0.04 -8.54
N GLU A 35 -5.28 0.57 -9.50
CA GLU A 35 -5.46 0.25 -10.92
C GLU A 35 -5.11 -1.23 -11.18
N ARG A 36 -5.80 -1.84 -12.16
CA ARG A 36 -5.43 -3.17 -12.65
C ARG A 36 -3.97 -3.19 -13.12
N ASP A 37 -3.31 -4.32 -12.96
CA ASP A 37 -1.89 -4.50 -13.26
C ASP A 37 -0.96 -3.56 -12.44
N GLY A 38 -1.49 -2.94 -11.39
CA GLY A 38 -0.74 -2.19 -10.40
C GLY A 38 -0.41 -3.04 -9.18
N PHE A 39 0.65 -2.67 -8.46
CA PHE A 39 1.13 -3.44 -7.30
C PHE A 39 0.11 -3.52 -6.15
N GLN A 40 -0.69 -2.48 -5.94
CA GLN A 40 -1.75 -2.49 -4.92
C GLN A 40 -2.84 -3.52 -5.24
N SER A 41 -3.24 -3.65 -6.51
CA SER A 41 -4.23 -4.64 -6.92
C SER A 41 -3.68 -6.06 -6.81
N GLU A 42 -2.44 -6.27 -7.26
CA GLU A 42 -1.77 -7.58 -7.16
C GLU A 42 -1.64 -8.04 -5.69
N PHE A 43 -1.24 -7.15 -4.79
CA PHE A 43 -1.17 -7.46 -3.36
C PHE A 43 -2.56 -7.76 -2.77
N ALA A 44 -3.59 -6.99 -3.15
CA ALA A 44 -4.96 -7.23 -2.69
C ALA A 44 -5.52 -8.56 -3.19
N GLU A 45 -5.19 -8.96 -4.42
CA GLU A 45 -5.55 -10.26 -5.01
C GLU A 45 -4.91 -11.40 -4.22
N LEU A 46 -3.60 -11.33 -3.96
CA LEU A 46 -2.90 -12.31 -3.14
C LEU A 46 -3.52 -12.41 -1.74
N LEU A 47 -3.84 -11.27 -1.11
CA LEU A 47 -4.47 -11.26 0.21
C LEU A 47 -5.88 -11.87 0.19
N ALA A 48 -6.63 -11.71 -0.90
CA ALA A 48 -7.96 -12.28 -1.06
C ALA A 48 -7.94 -13.78 -1.35
N ASP A 49 -6.91 -14.28 -2.01
CA ASP A 49 -6.77 -15.69 -2.38
C ASP A 49 -6.29 -16.57 -1.21
N VAL A 50 -5.64 -15.98 -0.20
CA VAL A 50 -5.08 -16.73 0.92
C VAL A 50 -6.13 -16.92 2.03
N PRO A 51 -6.45 -18.17 2.43
CA PRO A 51 -7.40 -18.41 3.51
C PRO A 51 -6.84 -17.99 4.87
N PRO A 52 -7.69 -17.42 5.77
CA PRO A 52 -7.27 -17.03 7.10
C PRO A 52 -6.73 -18.21 7.90
N PRO A 53 -5.55 -18.08 8.55
CA PRO A 53 -4.97 -19.17 9.36
C PRO A 53 -5.80 -19.48 10.61
N SER A 54 -6.54 -18.49 11.13
CA SER A 54 -7.40 -18.64 12.30
C SER A 54 -8.69 -19.43 12.05
N GLY A 55 -8.95 -19.83 10.80
CA GLY A 55 -10.24 -20.41 10.41
C GLY A 55 -11.35 -19.37 10.35
N GLY A 56 -12.60 -19.83 10.24
CA GLY A 56 -13.76 -18.96 10.07
C GLY A 56 -14.24 -18.90 8.60
N ASP A 57 -15.29 -18.12 8.35
CA ASP A 57 -15.85 -17.90 6.99
C ASP A 57 -15.61 -16.45 6.55
N LEU A 58 -14.38 -15.96 6.72
CA LEU A 58 -13.94 -14.68 6.21
C LEU A 58 -13.56 -14.82 4.73
N ARG A 59 -14.18 -14.01 3.90
CA ARG A 59 -13.87 -13.91 2.46
C ARG A 59 -13.50 -12.47 2.12
N LEU A 60 -12.41 -12.32 1.39
CA LEU A 60 -11.96 -11.05 0.86
C LEU A 60 -12.20 -11.02 -0.65
N THR A 61 -12.58 -9.87 -1.17
CA THR A 61 -12.73 -9.62 -2.62
C THR A 61 -12.03 -8.31 -2.95
N VAL A 62 -11.64 -8.14 -4.21
CA VAL A 62 -10.87 -6.96 -4.64
C VAL A 62 -11.79 -6.00 -5.39
N ARG A 63 -11.79 -4.74 -4.97
CA ARG A 63 -12.36 -3.62 -5.70
C ARG A 63 -11.25 -2.79 -6.33
N TYR A 64 -11.18 -2.79 -7.65
CA TYR A 64 -10.23 -1.97 -8.38
C TYR A 64 -10.64 -0.51 -8.36
N THR A 65 -9.67 0.37 -8.18
CA THR A 65 -9.85 1.81 -8.03
C THR A 65 -8.71 2.55 -8.72
N THR A 66 -8.74 3.87 -8.69
CA THR A 66 -7.60 4.69 -9.13
C THR A 66 -6.48 4.78 -8.06
N GLY A 67 -6.71 4.30 -6.84
CA GLY A 67 -5.74 4.20 -5.75
C GLY A 67 -6.12 4.99 -4.51
N SER A 68 -5.11 5.46 -3.78
CA SER A 68 -5.19 5.91 -2.37
C SER A 68 -6.33 6.87 -2.06
N LEU A 69 -6.51 7.94 -2.84
CA LEU A 69 -7.52 8.97 -2.52
C LEU A 69 -8.94 8.47 -2.78
N GLU A 70 -9.15 7.68 -3.83
CA GLU A 70 -10.44 7.03 -4.06
C GLU A 70 -10.74 6.02 -2.96
N ASN A 71 -9.75 5.22 -2.54
CA ASN A 71 -9.92 4.27 -1.44
C ASN A 71 -10.31 4.95 -0.13
N LEU A 72 -9.67 6.08 0.19
CA LEU A 72 -10.03 6.89 1.36
C LEU A 72 -11.45 7.46 1.25
N SER A 73 -11.89 7.85 0.05
CA SER A 73 -13.27 8.30 -0.19
C SER A 73 -14.29 7.18 0.01
N LEU A 74 -13.99 5.97 -0.48
CA LEU A 74 -14.83 4.78 -0.30
C LEU A 74 -14.93 4.34 1.18
N LEU A 75 -13.83 4.46 1.93
CA LEU A 75 -13.83 4.26 3.37
C LEU A 75 -14.67 5.31 4.11
N ALA A 76 -14.59 6.58 3.69
CA ALA A 76 -15.35 7.68 4.25
C ALA A 76 -16.86 7.53 4.03
N SER A 77 -17.26 7.05 2.84
CA SER A 77 -18.66 6.79 2.52
C SER A 77 -19.20 5.51 3.14
N GLY A 78 -18.33 4.64 3.67
CA GLY A 78 -18.70 3.32 4.19
C GLY A 78 -19.02 2.29 3.10
N GLU A 79 -18.72 2.58 1.85
CA GLU A 79 -18.89 1.63 0.75
C GLU A 79 -17.95 0.43 0.87
N VAL A 80 -16.76 0.63 1.43
CA VAL A 80 -15.83 -0.42 1.82
C VAL A 80 -15.38 -0.21 3.26
N LEU A 81 -14.94 -1.29 3.90
CA LEU A 81 -14.38 -1.22 5.26
C LEU A 81 -12.86 -1.45 5.29
N ILE A 82 -12.26 -1.85 4.18
CA ILE A 82 -10.83 -2.16 4.06
C ILE A 82 -10.29 -1.51 2.79
N GLY A 83 -9.09 -0.95 2.85
CA GLY A 83 -8.45 -0.38 1.67
C GLY A 83 -6.94 -0.29 1.80
N LEU A 84 -6.27 -0.16 0.65
CA LEU A 84 -4.85 0.13 0.55
C LEU A 84 -4.64 1.62 0.29
N THR A 85 -3.64 2.21 0.92
CA THR A 85 -3.30 3.62 0.70
C THR A 85 -1.83 3.85 0.91
N LEU A 86 -1.25 4.81 0.20
CA LEU A 86 0.07 5.31 0.53
C LEU A 86 0.04 6.02 1.90
N ALA A 87 1.10 5.89 2.66
CA ALA A 87 1.17 6.45 4.02
C ALA A 87 0.99 7.97 4.03
N ASP A 88 1.53 8.68 3.04
CA ASP A 88 1.39 10.12 2.91
C ASP A 88 -0.06 10.55 2.64
N SER A 89 -0.80 9.77 1.84
CA SER A 89 -2.23 9.99 1.62
C SER A 89 -3.06 9.71 2.87
N ALA A 90 -2.69 8.65 3.62
CA ALA A 90 -3.35 8.30 4.88
C ALA A 90 -3.19 9.39 5.95
N VAL A 91 -1.96 9.91 6.11
CA VAL A 91 -1.63 10.92 7.13
C VAL A 91 -2.32 12.26 6.86
N GLU A 92 -2.48 12.65 5.60
CA GLU A 92 -3.18 13.88 5.21
C GLU A 92 -4.70 13.74 5.16
N SER A 93 -5.20 12.53 5.23
CA SER A 93 -6.64 12.29 5.12
C SER A 93 -7.40 12.84 6.31
N ALA A 94 -8.48 13.56 6.05
CA ALA A 94 -9.47 13.91 7.06
C ALA A 94 -10.43 12.75 7.38
N THR A 95 -10.39 11.66 6.60
CA THR A 95 -11.21 10.47 6.81
C THR A 95 -10.79 9.76 8.08
N PRO A 96 -11.71 9.43 9.00
CA PRO A 96 -11.39 8.62 10.17
C PRO A 96 -11.03 7.20 9.72
N ILE A 97 -9.75 6.90 9.66
CA ILE A 97 -9.21 5.58 9.34
C ILE A 97 -8.33 5.06 10.46
N VAL A 98 -8.18 3.76 10.51
CA VAL A 98 -7.24 3.04 11.39
C VAL A 98 -6.41 2.07 10.56
N ALA A 99 -5.15 1.86 10.94
CA ALA A 99 -4.25 0.97 10.21
C ALA A 99 -4.37 -0.46 10.71
N ILE A 100 -4.40 -1.40 9.78
CA ILE A 100 -4.12 -2.81 10.04
C ILE A 100 -2.61 -3.01 10.10
N GLY A 101 -1.86 -2.50 9.12
CA GLY A 101 -0.40 -2.54 9.13
C GLY A 101 0.24 -1.87 7.91
N ARG A 102 1.59 -1.68 7.97
CA ARG A 102 2.44 -1.32 6.83
C ARG A 102 2.74 -2.60 6.06
N VAL A 103 2.30 -2.68 4.82
CA VAL A 103 2.32 -3.95 4.09
C VAL A 103 3.48 -4.09 3.11
N TYR A 104 3.88 -3.02 2.43
CA TYR A 104 5.05 -3.01 1.53
C TYR A 104 5.52 -1.59 1.25
N GLU A 105 6.67 -1.48 0.58
CA GLU A 105 7.21 -0.21 0.12
C GLU A 105 6.88 0.01 -1.36
N ASN A 106 6.30 1.16 -1.68
CA ASN A 106 6.21 1.60 -3.06
C ASN A 106 7.44 2.40 -3.43
N TYR A 107 7.99 2.11 -4.58
CA TYR A 107 9.05 2.90 -5.19
C TYR A 107 8.42 3.95 -6.10
N LEU A 108 8.66 5.21 -5.83
CA LEU A 108 8.24 6.27 -6.73
C LEU A 108 9.18 6.30 -7.93
N GLN A 109 8.66 6.03 -9.10
CA GLN A 109 9.44 5.93 -10.33
C GLN A 109 9.06 7.08 -11.24
N CYS A 110 10.06 7.84 -11.69
CA CYS A 110 9.88 8.91 -12.67
C CYS A 110 10.61 8.52 -13.95
N ALA A 111 9.86 8.17 -14.98
CA ALA A 111 10.42 7.75 -16.25
C ALA A 111 10.32 8.84 -17.31
N VAL A 112 11.34 8.87 -18.15
CA VAL A 112 11.40 9.64 -19.40
C VAL A 112 11.79 8.70 -20.54
N PRO A 113 11.52 9.04 -21.82
CA PRO A 113 12.07 8.26 -22.94
C PRO A 113 13.59 8.16 -22.83
N ALA A 114 14.17 6.98 -23.13
CA ALA A 114 15.60 6.71 -22.95
C ALA A 114 16.51 7.74 -23.61
N ARG A 115 16.13 8.24 -24.81
CA ARG A 115 16.86 9.27 -25.58
C ARG A 115 16.51 10.71 -25.21
N SER A 116 15.61 10.91 -24.24
CA SER A 116 15.23 12.24 -23.77
C SER A 116 16.45 13.03 -23.24
N PRO A 117 16.51 14.34 -23.42
CA PRO A 117 17.56 15.18 -22.84
C PRO A 117 17.39 15.38 -21.32
N PHE A 118 16.20 15.14 -20.75
CA PHE A 118 15.90 15.38 -19.34
C PHE A 118 16.70 14.46 -18.44
N ARG A 119 17.37 14.99 -17.43
CA ARG A 119 18.22 14.23 -16.48
C ARG A 119 17.77 14.39 -15.04
N THR A 120 17.05 15.45 -14.72
CA THR A 120 16.57 15.81 -13.39
C THR A 120 15.11 16.22 -13.46
N MET A 121 14.43 16.27 -12.33
CA MET A 121 13.08 16.81 -12.23
C MET A 121 13.00 18.27 -12.71
N LYS A 122 14.03 19.07 -12.46
CA LYS A 122 14.09 20.49 -12.86
C LYS A 122 14.05 20.69 -14.39
N ASP A 123 14.56 19.72 -15.14
CA ASP A 123 14.56 19.76 -16.62
C ASP A 123 13.14 19.65 -17.20
N LEU A 124 12.17 19.23 -16.37
CA LEU A 124 10.78 19.06 -16.77
C LEU A 124 9.99 20.38 -16.74
N ARG A 125 10.61 21.51 -16.39
CA ARG A 125 9.96 22.83 -16.45
C ARG A 125 9.43 23.12 -17.86
N GLY A 126 8.17 23.52 -17.95
CA GLY A 126 7.47 23.77 -19.21
C GLY A 126 7.03 22.53 -19.97
N GLN A 127 7.27 21.34 -19.44
CA GLN A 127 6.91 20.08 -20.10
C GLN A 127 5.50 19.59 -19.70
N THR A 128 4.92 18.78 -20.57
CA THR A 128 3.73 18.00 -20.24
C THR A 128 4.18 16.73 -19.55
N ILE A 129 3.72 16.49 -18.31
CA ILE A 129 4.09 15.32 -17.50
C ILE A 129 2.86 14.63 -16.92
N SER A 130 2.99 13.36 -16.58
CA SER A 130 1.98 12.66 -15.80
C SER A 130 2.45 12.45 -14.36
N LEU A 131 1.57 12.75 -13.42
CA LEU A 131 1.74 12.43 -12.00
C LEU A 131 0.90 11.20 -11.60
N GLY A 132 0.46 10.38 -12.56
CA GLY A 132 -0.44 9.25 -12.33
C GLY A 132 -1.91 9.58 -12.62
N ALA A 133 -2.80 8.65 -12.29
CA ALA A 133 -4.23 8.82 -12.46
C ALA A 133 -4.79 9.85 -11.45
N PRO A 134 -5.85 10.59 -11.79
CA PRO A 134 -6.56 11.43 -10.81
C PRO A 134 -7.10 10.57 -9.68
N GLY A 135 -6.93 11.04 -8.44
CA GLY A 135 -7.36 10.25 -7.26
C GLY A 135 -6.37 9.18 -6.80
N SER A 136 -5.25 9.00 -7.50
CA SER A 136 -4.19 8.10 -7.07
C SER A 136 -3.31 8.73 -5.98
N GLY A 137 -2.71 7.88 -5.14
CA GLY A 137 -1.65 8.30 -4.22
C GLY A 137 -0.42 8.85 -4.95
N THR A 138 -0.11 8.30 -6.12
CA THR A 138 0.97 8.81 -6.99
C THR A 138 0.77 10.28 -7.34
N ALA A 139 -0.47 10.69 -7.65
CA ALA A 139 -0.74 12.09 -7.99
C ALA A 139 -0.44 13.04 -6.82
N GLN A 140 -0.66 12.60 -5.58
CA GLN A 140 -0.32 13.36 -4.38
C GLN A 140 1.18 13.37 -4.14
N THR A 141 1.82 12.19 -4.10
CA THR A 141 3.27 12.08 -3.89
C THR A 141 4.06 12.81 -5.00
N GLY A 142 3.58 12.72 -6.25
CA GLY A 142 4.19 13.42 -7.39
C GLY A 142 4.19 14.96 -7.25
N ARG A 143 3.13 15.55 -6.68
CA ARG A 143 3.13 16.99 -6.35
C ARG A 143 4.20 17.33 -5.33
N ARG A 144 4.40 16.50 -4.32
CA ARG A 144 5.45 16.68 -3.31
C ARG A 144 6.86 16.57 -3.91
N VAL A 145 7.04 15.68 -4.88
CA VAL A 145 8.32 15.59 -5.62
C VAL A 145 8.55 16.85 -6.46
N LEU A 146 7.54 17.37 -7.13
CA LEU A 146 7.65 18.65 -7.84
C LEU A 146 8.07 19.76 -6.87
N GLU A 147 7.40 19.91 -5.74
CA GLU A 147 7.73 20.91 -4.73
C GLU A 147 9.17 20.73 -4.21
N ALA A 148 9.56 19.49 -3.89
CA ALA A 148 10.91 19.16 -3.45
C ALA A 148 11.99 19.48 -4.51
N SER A 149 11.63 19.42 -5.80
CA SER A 149 12.52 19.82 -6.90
C SER A 149 12.56 21.34 -7.17
N GLY A 150 11.76 22.12 -6.43
CA GLY A 150 11.60 23.57 -6.66
C GLY A 150 10.74 23.90 -7.89
N LEU A 151 9.87 22.97 -8.29
CA LEU A 151 8.83 23.18 -9.29
C LEU A 151 7.46 23.26 -8.63
N THR A 152 6.53 23.91 -9.31
CA THR A 152 5.12 23.96 -8.92
C THR A 152 4.25 23.37 -10.05
N LEU A 153 2.96 23.22 -9.80
CA LEU A 153 2.01 22.79 -10.83
C LEU A 153 1.91 23.81 -11.99
N ASP A 154 2.23 25.09 -11.74
CA ASP A 154 2.24 26.13 -12.77
C ASP A 154 3.48 26.05 -13.67
N ASP A 155 4.52 25.36 -13.24
CA ASP A 155 5.76 25.16 -13.99
C ASP A 155 5.68 24.01 -15.01
N VAL A 156 4.60 23.19 -14.96
CA VAL A 156 4.41 22.02 -15.82
C VAL A 156 2.96 21.92 -16.29
N THR A 157 2.74 21.21 -17.39
CA THR A 157 1.37 20.83 -17.78
C THR A 157 1.10 19.41 -17.28
N VAL A 158 0.20 19.26 -16.31
CA VAL A 158 -0.15 17.92 -15.81
C VAL A 158 -1.19 17.26 -16.72
N ARG A 159 -0.83 16.10 -17.28
CA ARG A 159 -1.73 15.27 -18.08
C ARG A 159 -1.86 13.90 -17.41
N PRO A 160 -3.06 13.52 -16.93
CA PRO A 160 -3.27 12.21 -16.34
C PRO A 160 -3.02 11.10 -17.36
N VAL A 161 -2.28 10.07 -16.91
CA VAL A 161 -2.02 8.85 -17.67
C VAL A 161 -2.23 7.67 -16.73
N SER A 162 -2.99 6.66 -17.16
CA SER A 162 -3.13 5.41 -16.42
C SER A 162 -1.85 4.59 -16.50
N LEU A 163 -1.63 3.74 -15.50
CA LEU A 163 -0.45 2.89 -15.44
C LEU A 163 -0.33 1.98 -16.68
N THR A 164 -1.46 1.46 -17.16
CA THR A 164 -1.51 0.57 -18.34
C THR A 164 -1.11 1.22 -19.65
N THR A 165 -1.19 2.56 -19.76
CA THR A 165 -0.87 3.33 -20.96
C THR A 165 0.40 4.17 -20.82
N VAL A 166 1.11 4.07 -19.68
CA VAL A 166 2.25 4.94 -19.36
C VAL A 166 3.38 4.85 -20.39
N LEU A 167 3.76 3.64 -20.80
CA LEU A 167 4.83 3.45 -21.79
C LEU A 167 4.46 3.99 -23.18
N ASP A 168 3.22 3.80 -23.59
CA ASP A 168 2.74 4.29 -24.88
C ASP A 168 2.73 5.83 -24.89
N SER A 169 2.29 6.44 -23.81
CA SER A 169 2.25 7.90 -23.67
C SER A 169 3.63 8.55 -23.62
N LEU A 170 4.64 7.87 -23.08
CA LEU A 170 6.03 8.31 -23.14
C LEU A 170 6.62 8.16 -24.55
N ARG A 171 6.31 7.07 -25.23
CA ARG A 171 6.83 6.76 -26.56
C ARG A 171 6.27 7.69 -27.64
N ASP A 172 4.98 7.97 -27.60
CA ASP A 172 4.31 8.83 -28.61
C ASP A 172 4.45 10.33 -28.30
N GLY A 173 5.11 10.67 -27.17
CA GLY A 173 5.34 12.05 -26.76
C GLY A 173 4.12 12.74 -26.18
N THR A 174 3.06 11.99 -25.84
CA THR A 174 1.89 12.52 -25.13
C THR A 174 2.28 13.17 -23.81
N VAL A 175 3.28 12.59 -23.13
CA VAL A 175 3.96 13.16 -21.97
C VAL A 175 5.48 13.05 -22.11
N ALA A 176 6.21 14.03 -21.61
CA ALA A 176 7.68 14.06 -21.60
C ALA A 176 8.24 13.22 -20.43
N ALA A 177 7.47 13.09 -19.35
CA ALA A 177 7.78 12.26 -18.19
C ALA A 177 6.51 11.72 -17.56
N ALA A 178 6.62 10.58 -16.91
CA ALA A 178 5.53 10.01 -16.16
C ALA A 178 6.02 9.45 -14.82
N LEU A 179 5.24 9.71 -13.75
CA LEU A 179 5.47 9.19 -12.42
C LEU A 179 4.44 8.10 -12.11
N TRP A 180 4.88 7.07 -11.40
CA TRP A 180 4.04 6.09 -10.74
C TRP A 180 4.68 5.60 -9.45
N ALA A 181 3.87 5.15 -8.50
CA ALA A 181 4.31 4.49 -7.28
C ALA A 181 3.87 3.03 -7.34
N GLY A 182 4.78 2.10 -7.08
CA GLY A 182 4.49 0.68 -7.13
C GLY A 182 5.68 -0.19 -6.76
N GLY A 183 5.50 -1.50 -6.88
CA GLY A 183 6.58 -2.47 -6.77
C GLY A 183 7.59 -2.36 -7.92
N VAL A 184 8.72 -3.04 -7.75
CA VAL A 184 9.79 -3.10 -8.74
C VAL A 184 10.07 -4.57 -9.09
N PRO A 185 9.99 -4.98 -10.35
CA PRO A 185 9.49 -4.21 -11.49
C PRO A 185 7.98 -3.94 -11.39
N THR A 186 7.52 -2.86 -12.01
CA THR A 186 6.09 -2.63 -12.22
C THR A 186 5.67 -3.30 -13.54
N PRO A 187 4.75 -4.28 -13.55
CA PRO A 187 4.44 -5.05 -14.75
C PRO A 187 4.02 -4.20 -15.95
N ALA A 188 3.20 -3.18 -15.73
CA ALA A 188 2.74 -2.28 -16.79
C ALA A 188 3.87 -1.43 -17.41
N ALA A 189 4.99 -1.24 -16.71
CA ALA A 189 6.17 -0.50 -17.18
C ALA A 189 7.25 -1.39 -17.80
N MET A 190 7.02 -2.71 -17.87
CA MET A 190 7.96 -3.64 -18.50
C MET A 190 8.00 -3.46 -20.03
N PRO A 191 9.19 -3.53 -20.64
CA PRO A 191 9.33 -3.49 -22.10
C PRO A 191 8.47 -4.57 -22.75
N ARG A 192 7.68 -4.19 -23.76
CA ARG A 192 6.83 -5.12 -24.51
C ARG A 192 7.53 -5.57 -25.80
N PRO A 193 7.26 -6.78 -26.32
CA PRO A 193 7.74 -7.20 -27.64
C PRO A 193 7.38 -6.17 -28.71
N GLY A 194 8.35 -5.81 -29.56
CA GLY A 194 8.19 -4.78 -30.60
C GLY A 194 8.59 -3.35 -30.16
N HIS A 195 8.84 -3.13 -28.90
CA HIS A 195 9.49 -1.92 -28.41
C HIS A 195 11.01 -2.14 -28.55
N GLY A 196 11.58 -1.80 -29.70
CA GLY A 196 13.03 -1.91 -29.95
C GLY A 196 13.86 -1.08 -28.97
N PRO A 197 15.21 -1.14 -29.05
CA PRO A 197 16.11 -0.43 -28.13
C PRO A 197 15.86 1.10 -28.11
N ASP A 198 15.16 1.62 -29.10
CA ASP A 198 14.81 3.04 -29.21
C ASP A 198 13.54 3.43 -28.44
N GLY A 199 12.71 2.46 -28.03
CA GLY A 199 11.45 2.67 -27.30
C GLY A 199 11.55 2.45 -25.79
N GLY A 200 12.76 2.31 -25.25
CA GLY A 200 12.98 2.13 -23.82
C GLY A 200 12.76 3.41 -23.00
N ILE A 201 12.71 3.22 -21.70
CA ILE A 201 12.62 4.31 -20.71
C ILE A 201 13.94 4.44 -19.96
N ARG A 202 14.15 5.60 -19.36
CA ARG A 202 15.15 5.86 -18.35
C ARG A 202 14.49 6.48 -17.14
N LEU A 203 14.86 6.02 -15.96
CA LEU A 203 14.40 6.62 -14.72
C LEU A 203 15.24 7.84 -14.37
N LEU A 204 14.62 8.86 -13.82
CA LEU A 204 15.29 10.00 -13.21
C LEU A 204 15.70 9.64 -11.78
N ASP A 205 16.91 10.03 -11.39
CA ASP A 205 17.38 9.93 -10.02
C ASP A 205 16.64 10.96 -9.16
N LEU A 206 16.02 10.51 -8.09
CA LEU A 206 15.22 11.34 -7.17
C LEU A 206 15.89 11.47 -5.79
N SER A 207 17.19 11.22 -5.68
CA SER A 207 17.93 11.29 -4.41
C SER A 207 17.92 12.69 -3.78
N ALA A 208 17.97 13.73 -4.62
CA ALA A 208 17.89 15.12 -4.16
C ALA A 208 16.49 15.46 -3.64
N GLU A 209 15.45 15.03 -4.38
CA GLU A 209 14.06 15.20 -4.00
C GLU A 209 13.73 14.43 -2.72
N TYR A 210 14.28 13.22 -2.54
CA TYR A 210 14.14 12.46 -1.31
C TYR A 210 14.59 13.25 -0.07
N VAL A 211 15.78 13.86 -0.12
CA VAL A 211 16.32 14.64 1.00
C VAL A 211 15.37 15.80 1.34
N GLU A 212 14.89 16.50 0.33
CA GLU A 212 14.01 17.64 0.50
C GLU A 212 12.59 17.24 0.95
N MET A 213 12.04 16.15 0.42
CA MET A 213 10.75 15.59 0.85
C MET A 213 10.79 15.22 2.34
N ARG A 214 11.86 14.59 2.81
CA ARG A 214 12.00 14.29 4.25
C ARG A 214 12.08 15.55 5.11
N ARG A 215 12.74 16.59 4.60
CA ARG A 215 12.83 17.88 5.32
C ARG A 215 11.47 18.56 5.44
N ILE A 216 10.65 18.52 4.38
CA ILE A 216 9.35 19.21 4.33
C ILE A 216 8.26 18.38 5.02
N TYR A 217 8.17 17.07 4.72
CA TYR A 217 7.05 16.20 5.07
C TYR A 217 7.36 15.17 6.16
N GLY A 218 8.61 15.14 6.67
CA GLY A 218 8.98 14.24 7.75
C GLY A 218 9.50 12.87 7.31
N PRO A 219 9.69 11.95 8.28
CA PRO A 219 10.47 10.73 8.09
C PRO A 219 9.73 9.57 7.43
N MET A 220 8.52 9.77 6.91
CA MET A 220 7.75 8.69 6.30
C MET A 220 8.32 8.19 4.96
N TYR A 221 9.17 8.99 4.31
CA TYR A 221 9.82 8.60 3.06
C TYR A 221 11.14 7.90 3.33
N GLU A 222 11.42 6.85 2.55
CA GLU A 222 12.63 6.04 2.68
C GLU A 222 13.52 6.15 1.43
N PRO A 223 14.87 6.11 1.57
CA PRO A 223 15.75 6.05 0.43
C PRO A 223 15.72 4.62 -0.12
N VAL A 224 15.34 4.47 -1.37
CA VAL A 224 15.34 3.18 -2.06
C VAL A 224 15.99 3.30 -3.43
N SER A 225 16.38 2.17 -4.03
CA SER A 225 16.97 2.13 -5.37
C SER A 225 16.24 1.12 -6.25
N VAL A 226 15.94 1.52 -7.48
CA VAL A 226 15.51 0.59 -8.53
C VAL A 226 16.76 -0.08 -9.08
N PRO A 227 16.88 -1.42 -9.04
CA PRO A 227 18.06 -2.12 -9.52
C PRO A 227 18.34 -1.87 -11.00
N ALA A 228 19.61 -1.96 -11.38
CA ALA A 228 19.99 -1.89 -12.79
C ALA A 228 19.28 -2.97 -13.60
N ARG A 229 18.97 -2.66 -14.85
CA ARG A 229 18.31 -3.55 -15.82
C ARG A 229 16.87 -3.96 -15.49
N THR A 230 16.24 -3.34 -14.51
CA THR A 230 14.84 -3.60 -14.18
C THR A 230 13.91 -3.37 -15.37
N TYR A 231 14.13 -2.29 -16.13
CA TYR A 231 13.30 -1.93 -17.30
C TYR A 231 14.13 -1.93 -18.59
N GLY A 232 14.86 -3.01 -18.83
CA GLY A 232 15.77 -3.12 -19.97
C GLY A 232 17.16 -2.58 -19.64
N ASP A 233 17.71 -1.68 -20.43
CA ASP A 233 19.09 -1.20 -20.28
C ASP A 233 19.19 0.02 -19.35
N THR A 234 18.53 -0.05 -18.19
CA THR A 234 18.58 1.00 -17.18
C THR A 234 19.71 0.81 -16.20
N ALA A 235 20.34 1.92 -15.75
CA ALA A 235 21.24 1.92 -14.62
C ALA A 235 20.46 1.76 -13.29
N GLU A 236 21.17 1.39 -12.22
CA GLU A 236 20.61 1.52 -10.87
C GLU A 236 20.27 2.98 -10.61
N THR A 237 19.07 3.23 -10.06
CA THR A 237 18.55 4.58 -9.92
C THR A 237 17.98 4.77 -8.52
N ALA A 238 18.54 5.74 -7.78
CA ALA A 238 18.02 6.12 -6.46
C ALA A 238 16.66 6.82 -6.61
N THR A 239 15.76 6.50 -5.70
CA THR A 239 14.41 7.04 -5.70
C THR A 239 13.82 7.13 -4.29
N VAL A 240 12.56 7.48 -4.20
CA VAL A 240 11.81 7.68 -2.97
C VAL A 240 10.91 6.48 -2.71
N GLY A 241 11.08 5.87 -1.54
CA GLY A 241 10.17 4.87 -1.00
C GLY A 241 9.01 5.54 -0.27
N VAL A 242 7.80 5.03 -0.50
CA VAL A 242 6.58 5.47 0.19
C VAL A 242 5.85 4.23 0.72
N PRO A 243 5.69 4.07 2.04
CA PRO A 243 5.00 2.92 2.59
C PRO A 243 3.57 2.79 2.11
N SER A 244 3.15 1.57 1.82
CA SER A 244 1.74 1.22 1.65
C SER A 244 1.16 0.72 2.96
N LEU A 245 0.01 1.22 3.33
CA LEU A 245 -0.74 0.80 4.51
C LEU A 245 -2.00 0.04 4.09
N LEU A 246 -2.24 -1.08 4.74
CA LEU A 246 -3.57 -1.68 4.80
C LEU A 246 -4.33 -0.95 5.90
N VAL A 247 -5.37 -0.23 5.53
CA VAL A 247 -6.19 0.59 6.43
C VAL A 247 -7.63 0.09 6.46
N ALA A 248 -8.33 0.46 7.50
CA ALA A 248 -9.72 0.10 7.68
C ALA A 248 -10.56 1.26 8.23
N SER A 249 -11.87 1.17 8.03
CA SER A 249 -12.83 1.94 8.81
C SER A 249 -12.74 1.52 10.28
N PRO A 250 -12.86 2.45 11.25
CA PRO A 250 -12.99 2.09 12.66
C PRO A 250 -14.18 1.17 12.97
N GLN A 251 -15.11 1.01 12.03
CA GLN A 251 -16.28 0.14 12.16
C GLN A 251 -16.01 -1.32 11.74
N LEU A 252 -14.83 -1.63 11.21
CA LEU A 252 -14.46 -3.00 10.88
C LEU A 252 -14.47 -3.84 12.16
N PRO A 253 -15.10 -5.05 12.20
CA PRO A 253 -15.09 -5.87 13.40
C PRO A 253 -13.67 -6.26 13.85
N ASP A 254 -13.41 -6.21 15.17
CA ASP A 254 -12.10 -6.55 15.77
C ASP A 254 -11.60 -7.93 15.34
N ALA A 255 -12.49 -8.93 15.25
CA ALA A 255 -12.13 -10.28 14.81
C ALA A 255 -11.61 -10.31 13.38
N VAL A 256 -12.19 -9.48 12.48
CA VAL A 256 -11.74 -9.37 11.09
C VAL A 256 -10.39 -8.65 11.00
N ALA A 257 -10.25 -7.54 11.72
CA ALA A 257 -8.98 -6.81 11.79
C ALA A 257 -7.84 -7.70 12.34
N GLY A 258 -8.15 -8.50 13.38
CA GLY A 258 -7.20 -9.47 13.92
C GLY A 258 -6.81 -10.56 12.93
N ALA A 259 -7.79 -11.09 12.18
CA ALA A 259 -7.54 -12.11 11.16
C ALA A 259 -6.69 -11.58 10.00
N LEU A 260 -6.85 -10.30 9.64
CA LEU A 260 -5.98 -9.65 8.63
C LEU A 260 -4.53 -9.58 9.12
N VAL A 261 -4.28 -9.27 10.39
CA VAL A 261 -2.92 -9.30 10.97
C VAL A 261 -2.36 -10.72 10.97
N ASP A 262 -3.16 -11.71 11.39
CA ASP A 262 -2.75 -13.12 11.37
C ASP A 262 -2.39 -13.58 9.94
N LEU A 263 -3.18 -13.17 8.91
CA LEU A 263 -2.84 -13.39 7.49
C LEU A 263 -1.50 -12.77 7.11
N LEU A 264 -1.29 -11.48 7.44
CA LEU A 264 -0.09 -10.75 7.08
C LEU A 264 1.18 -11.35 7.70
N ILE A 265 1.10 -11.94 8.88
CA ILE A 265 2.26 -12.53 9.59
C ILE A 265 2.43 -14.00 9.21
N ASP A 266 1.37 -14.81 9.37
CA ASP A 266 1.48 -16.27 9.25
C ASP A 266 1.56 -16.74 7.79
N ARG A 267 1.07 -15.91 6.85
CA ARG A 267 1.05 -16.19 5.42
C ARG A 267 1.91 -15.23 4.60
N ALA A 268 2.87 -14.56 5.25
CA ALA A 268 3.74 -13.55 4.63
C ALA A 268 4.36 -14.00 3.30
N GLN A 269 4.79 -15.27 3.22
CA GLN A 269 5.42 -15.83 2.01
C GLN A 269 4.45 -15.94 0.81
N ASP A 270 3.16 -16.14 1.09
CA ASP A 270 2.12 -16.25 0.06
C ASP A 270 1.66 -14.89 -0.48
N LEU A 271 2.05 -13.81 0.22
CA LEU A 271 1.67 -12.43 -0.10
C LEU A 271 2.75 -11.66 -0.86
N ILE A 272 3.80 -12.34 -1.31
CA ILE A 272 4.88 -11.74 -2.10
C ILE A 272 4.56 -11.93 -3.57
N PRO A 273 4.31 -10.85 -4.35
CA PRO A 273 4.15 -10.97 -5.78
C PRO A 273 5.39 -11.60 -6.44
N PRO A 274 5.22 -12.49 -7.41
CA PRO A 274 6.34 -13.11 -8.12
C PRO A 274 7.20 -12.03 -8.81
N ASP A 275 8.51 -12.29 -8.87
CA ASP A 275 9.51 -11.43 -9.54
C ASP A 275 9.68 -10.01 -8.93
N THR A 276 9.06 -9.73 -7.78
CA THR A 276 9.16 -8.42 -7.13
C THR A 276 10.50 -8.26 -6.42
N VAL A 277 11.20 -7.19 -6.73
CA VAL A 277 12.36 -6.70 -5.99
C VAL A 277 11.89 -5.58 -5.07
N GLY A 278 12.24 -5.66 -3.79
CA GLY A 278 11.88 -4.63 -2.83
C GLY A 278 11.48 -5.23 -1.48
N ALA A 279 11.56 -4.42 -0.46
CA ALA A 279 11.32 -4.86 0.90
C ALA A 279 9.84 -5.15 1.14
N GLN A 280 9.54 -6.39 1.41
CA GLN A 280 8.25 -6.81 1.96
C GLN A 280 8.35 -6.68 3.47
N PHE A 281 7.54 -5.81 4.06
CA PHE A 281 7.56 -5.56 5.50
C PHE A 281 6.53 -6.40 6.25
N LEU A 282 6.35 -7.66 5.85
CA LEU A 282 5.36 -8.56 6.44
C LEU A 282 5.91 -9.31 7.67
N ASP A 283 6.66 -8.61 8.50
CA ASP A 283 7.04 -9.07 9.84
C ASP A 283 6.39 -8.20 10.91
N ALA A 284 6.18 -8.77 12.10
CA ALA A 284 5.42 -8.11 13.15
C ALA A 284 6.02 -6.76 13.60
N ARG A 285 7.32 -6.51 13.42
CA ARG A 285 7.97 -5.25 13.81
C ARG A 285 7.77 -4.17 12.76
N SER A 286 7.82 -4.54 11.48
CA SER A 286 7.66 -3.62 10.37
C SER A 286 6.20 -3.26 10.15
N LEU A 287 5.29 -4.23 10.27
CA LEU A 287 3.84 -4.03 10.12
C LEU A 287 3.27 -2.96 11.08
N ILE A 288 3.84 -2.82 12.29
CA ILE A 288 3.35 -1.82 13.26
C ILE A 288 3.80 -0.39 12.98
N GLN A 289 4.66 -0.14 11.99
CA GLN A 289 5.17 1.17 11.61
C GLN A 289 4.20 1.90 10.67
N THR A 290 3.08 2.37 11.21
CA THR A 290 1.93 2.89 10.45
C THR A 290 2.01 4.41 10.17
N ALA A 291 3.21 5.01 10.16
CA ALA A 291 3.45 6.44 9.87
C ALA A 291 2.60 7.40 10.75
N GLY A 292 2.22 6.99 11.95
CA GLY A 292 1.39 7.79 12.85
C GLY A 292 -0.12 7.56 12.70
N VAL A 293 -0.59 6.79 11.73
CA VAL A 293 -2.01 6.39 11.63
C VAL A 293 -2.33 5.46 12.80
N PRO A 294 -3.38 5.75 13.62
CA PRO A 294 -3.77 4.88 14.72
C PRO A 294 -4.07 3.47 14.25
N ARG A 295 -3.62 2.47 15.00
CA ARG A 295 -3.91 1.06 14.68
C ARG A 295 -5.29 0.65 15.14
N HIS A 296 -5.94 -0.23 14.37
CA HIS A 296 -7.23 -0.83 14.72
C HIS A 296 -7.12 -1.61 16.04
N PRO A 297 -8.10 -1.51 16.98
CA PRO A 297 -8.04 -2.25 18.26
C PRO A 297 -7.84 -3.75 18.08
N GLY A 298 -8.58 -4.40 17.18
CA GLY A 298 -8.41 -5.82 16.86
C GLY A 298 -7.03 -6.16 16.28
N ALA A 299 -6.43 -5.24 15.51
CA ALA A 299 -5.05 -5.41 15.03
C ALA A 299 -4.04 -5.31 16.18
N VAL A 300 -4.21 -4.34 17.09
CA VAL A 300 -3.34 -4.20 18.27
C VAL A 300 -3.35 -5.48 19.11
N GLU A 301 -4.54 -6.06 19.33
CA GLU A 301 -4.65 -7.31 20.08
C GLU A 301 -4.01 -8.50 19.36
N ALA A 302 -4.13 -8.57 18.03
CA ALA A 302 -3.44 -9.57 17.24
C ALA A 302 -1.92 -9.42 17.33
N TYR A 303 -1.39 -8.22 17.17
CA TYR A 303 0.05 -7.97 17.34
C TYR A 303 0.57 -8.37 18.72
N ARG A 304 -0.19 -8.11 19.78
CA ARG A 304 0.20 -8.55 21.14
C ARG A 304 0.33 -10.06 21.23
N ARG A 305 -0.53 -10.81 20.56
CA ARG A 305 -0.42 -12.28 20.52
C ARG A 305 0.83 -12.78 19.81
N HIS A 306 1.23 -12.11 18.74
CA HIS A 306 2.42 -12.47 17.97
C HIS A 306 3.74 -12.03 18.61
N HIS A 307 3.70 -11.06 19.51
CA HIS A 307 4.91 -10.58 20.21
C HIS A 307 5.16 -11.28 21.55
N GLY A 308 4.21 -12.00 22.11
CA GLY A 308 4.29 -12.72 23.39
C GLY A 308 4.04 -11.80 24.55
#